data_377ea8da509a8c877b320a65aea648ca
#
_entry.id   377ea8da509a8c877b320a65aea648ca
#
_cell.length_a   1.000
_cell.length_b   1.000
_cell.length_c   1.000
_cell.angle_alpha   90.00
_cell.angle_beta   90.00
_cell.angle_gamma   90.00
#
_symmetry.space_group_name_H-M   'P 1'
#
loop_
_entity.id
_entity.type
_entity.pdbx_description
1 polymer ?
#
loop_
_entity_poly.entity_id
_entity_poly.type
_entity_poly.pdbx_seq_one_letter_code
_entity_poly.pdbx_strand_id
1 'polypeptide(L)'
;MKELSELIGTLAVEVAKENKDEAFRNVIREIEVFYTENFLLNEYEVAIFLANDEKTVLSFACPQYLVNSGMIPISSTEAFSASIFRTGRGLLENNVQLHKHLSIFEIIRTPEDNIKPVWKMIGALIAVEDDKIGVIEISRRAVSQSDAGEDFTETDLKFLANTITKLAPFIKKVLPRNFVGRVT
;
A
#
# COMPACT_ATOMS: atom_id res chain seq x y z
N MET A 1 -15.70 -9.25 -8.30
CA MET A 1 -15.14 -7.91 -8.10
C MET A 1 -15.98 -7.23 -7.03
N LYS A 2 -15.39 -6.92 -5.91
CA LYS A 2 -16.09 -6.34 -4.74
C LYS A 2 -16.43 -4.87 -5.02
N GLU A 3 -17.69 -4.48 -4.75
CA GLU A 3 -18.10 -3.09 -4.92
C GLU A 3 -17.56 -2.23 -3.76
N LEU A 4 -17.18 -0.98 -4.06
CA LEU A 4 -16.67 -0.06 -3.03
C LEU A 4 -17.69 0.20 -1.91
N SER A 5 -18.96 0.25 -2.24
CA SER A 5 -20.06 0.41 -1.26
C SER A 5 -20.15 -0.76 -0.29
N GLU A 6 -19.97 -1.97 -0.77
CA GLU A 6 -19.93 -3.19 0.03
C GLU A 6 -18.72 -3.19 0.97
N LEU A 7 -17.53 -2.84 0.44
CA LEU A 7 -16.33 -2.70 1.27
C LEU A 7 -16.53 -1.66 2.39
N ILE A 8 -17.07 -0.47 2.07
CA ILE A 8 -17.34 0.57 3.08
C ILE A 8 -18.27 0.04 4.18
N GLY A 9 -19.30 -0.72 3.83
CA GLY A 9 -20.17 -1.37 4.80
C GLY A 9 -19.43 -2.35 5.71
N THR A 10 -18.57 -3.18 5.14
CA THR A 10 -17.71 -4.12 5.90
C THR A 10 -16.78 -3.36 6.85
N LEU A 11 -16.08 -2.33 6.36
CA LEU A 11 -15.15 -1.53 7.15
C LEU A 11 -15.84 -0.80 8.30
N ALA A 12 -17.07 -0.33 8.10
CA ALA A 12 -17.86 0.32 9.16
C ALA A 12 -18.11 -0.63 10.35
N VAL A 13 -18.33 -1.92 10.08
CA VAL A 13 -18.46 -2.95 11.10
C VAL A 13 -17.12 -3.21 11.79
N GLU A 14 -16.04 -3.35 11.02
CA GLU A 14 -14.71 -3.64 11.56
C GLU A 14 -14.21 -2.56 12.53
N VAL A 15 -14.35 -1.28 12.16
CA VAL A 15 -13.89 -0.17 13.02
C VAL A 15 -14.70 0.00 14.32
N ALA A 16 -15.88 -0.60 14.41
CA ALA A 16 -16.72 -0.58 15.60
C ALA A 16 -16.33 -1.64 16.65
N LYS A 17 -15.46 -2.60 16.29
CA LYS A 17 -15.01 -3.64 17.22
C LYS A 17 -14.24 -3.05 18.39
N GLU A 18 -14.35 -3.69 19.56
CA GLU A 18 -13.64 -3.29 20.78
C GLU A 18 -12.15 -3.59 20.68
N ASN A 19 -11.79 -4.75 20.12
CA ASN A 19 -10.39 -5.12 19.89
C ASN A 19 -9.80 -4.34 18.71
N LYS A 20 -9.06 -3.27 19.01
CA LYS A 20 -8.50 -2.36 18.01
C LYS A 20 -7.42 -3.00 17.14
N ASP A 21 -6.64 -3.93 17.67
CA ASP A 21 -5.59 -4.62 16.92
C ASP A 21 -6.20 -5.59 15.90
N GLU A 22 -7.27 -6.28 16.28
CA GLU A 22 -8.02 -7.11 15.35
C GLU A 22 -8.71 -6.27 14.29
N ALA A 23 -9.37 -5.16 14.69
CA ALA A 23 -10.01 -4.23 13.78
C ALA A 23 -9.01 -3.66 12.77
N PHE A 24 -7.81 -3.28 13.21
CA PHE A 24 -6.75 -2.80 12.33
C PHE A 24 -6.35 -3.84 11.29
N ARG A 25 -6.00 -5.07 11.73
CA ARG A 25 -5.63 -6.15 10.80
C ARG A 25 -6.74 -6.45 9.80
N ASN A 26 -7.99 -6.48 10.24
CA ASN A 26 -9.12 -6.76 9.35
C ASN A 26 -9.35 -5.63 8.35
N VAL A 27 -9.30 -4.36 8.77
CA VAL A 27 -9.42 -3.21 7.87
C VAL A 27 -8.35 -3.25 6.78
N ILE A 28 -7.09 -3.47 7.15
CA ILE A 28 -5.98 -3.56 6.18
C ILE A 28 -6.20 -4.73 5.21
N ARG A 29 -6.58 -5.90 5.71
CA ARG A 29 -6.83 -7.09 4.87
C ARG A 29 -8.00 -6.89 3.90
N GLU A 30 -9.11 -6.31 4.35
CA GLU A 30 -10.27 -6.06 3.49
C GLU A 30 -9.94 -5.08 2.35
N ILE A 31 -9.11 -4.08 2.63
CA ILE A 31 -8.61 -3.13 1.63
C ILE A 31 -7.65 -3.83 0.65
N GLU A 32 -6.74 -4.67 1.13
CA GLU A 32 -5.86 -5.50 0.31
C GLU A 32 -6.66 -6.37 -0.66
N VAL A 33 -7.65 -7.12 -0.15
CA VAL A 33 -8.52 -7.98 -0.96
C VAL A 33 -9.27 -7.18 -2.03
N PHE A 34 -9.82 -6.02 -1.66
CA PHE A 34 -10.52 -5.15 -2.60
C PHE A 34 -9.64 -4.77 -3.80
N TYR A 35 -8.41 -4.33 -3.56
CA TYR A 35 -7.52 -3.96 -4.66
C TYR A 35 -6.99 -5.17 -5.43
N THR A 36 -6.72 -6.28 -4.75
CA THR A 36 -6.31 -7.53 -5.40
C THR A 36 -7.36 -7.98 -6.41
N GLU A 37 -8.64 -7.95 -6.05
CA GLU A 37 -9.73 -8.32 -6.96
C GLU A 37 -9.96 -7.30 -8.09
N ASN A 38 -9.93 -5.99 -7.77
CA ASN A 38 -10.26 -4.95 -8.74
C ASN A 38 -9.17 -4.72 -9.79
N PHE A 39 -7.90 -4.99 -9.45
CA PHE A 39 -6.77 -4.90 -10.38
C PHE A 39 -6.33 -6.26 -10.95
N LEU A 40 -7.02 -7.36 -10.57
CA LEU A 40 -6.68 -8.73 -10.96
C LEU A 40 -5.22 -9.07 -10.66
N LEU A 41 -4.82 -8.83 -9.41
CA LEU A 41 -3.43 -8.97 -8.96
C LEU A 41 -3.14 -10.38 -8.47
N ASN A 42 -1.85 -10.71 -8.48
CA ASN A 42 -1.33 -11.87 -7.77
C ASN A 42 -1.12 -11.55 -6.28
N GLU A 43 -0.79 -12.57 -5.51
CA GLU A 43 -0.41 -12.44 -4.11
C GLU A 43 0.80 -11.49 -3.95
N TYR A 44 0.78 -10.65 -2.93
CA TYR A 44 1.85 -9.69 -2.59
C TYR A 44 2.07 -8.53 -3.57
N GLU A 45 1.10 -8.23 -4.42
CA GLU A 45 1.16 -7.09 -5.35
C GLU A 45 0.50 -5.82 -4.81
N VAL A 46 -0.11 -5.88 -3.62
CA VAL A 46 -0.61 -4.71 -2.87
C VAL A 46 0.31 -4.45 -1.68
N ALA A 47 0.79 -3.23 -1.52
CA ALA A 47 1.53 -2.79 -0.34
C ALA A 47 0.85 -1.56 0.28
N ILE A 48 0.68 -1.58 1.61
CA ILE A 48 0.19 -0.45 2.38
C ILE A 48 1.27 -0.08 3.39
N PHE A 49 1.71 1.16 3.33
CA PHE A 49 2.67 1.76 4.24
C PHE A 49 1.95 2.79 5.09
N LEU A 50 2.20 2.77 6.39
CA LEU A 50 1.67 3.76 7.31
C LEU A 50 2.79 4.52 7.99
N ALA A 51 2.58 5.82 8.19
CA ALA A 51 3.55 6.69 8.82
C ALA A 51 3.45 6.61 10.34
N ASN A 52 4.60 6.72 11.02
CA ASN A 52 4.62 6.96 12.46
C ASN A 52 4.04 8.35 12.80
N ASP A 53 3.79 8.61 14.08
CA ASP A 53 3.15 9.86 14.52
C ASP A 53 3.98 11.10 14.15
N GLU A 54 5.32 11.01 14.20
CA GLU A 54 6.26 12.09 13.85
C GLU A 54 6.41 12.30 12.34
N LYS A 55 5.80 11.45 11.50
CA LYS A 55 5.91 11.49 10.03
C LYS A 55 7.35 11.46 9.53
N THR A 56 8.18 10.65 10.16
CA THR A 56 9.61 10.48 9.82
C THR A 56 9.88 9.20 9.04
N VAL A 57 9.06 8.16 9.27
CA VAL A 57 9.21 6.85 8.63
C VAL A 57 7.88 6.29 8.18
N LEU A 58 7.93 5.45 7.14
CA LEU A 58 6.84 4.60 6.67
C LEU A 58 7.16 3.14 7.01
N SER A 59 6.18 2.41 7.55
CA SER A 59 6.31 0.99 7.86
C SER A 59 5.21 0.20 7.15
N PHE A 60 5.51 -1.05 6.76
CA PHE A 60 4.51 -1.91 6.15
C PHE A 60 3.37 -2.23 7.12
N ALA A 61 2.14 -2.05 6.64
CA ALA A 61 0.93 -2.61 7.24
C ALA A 61 0.41 -3.80 6.43
N CYS A 62 0.76 -3.86 5.13
CA CYS A 62 0.47 -4.93 4.18
C CYS A 62 1.62 -5.01 3.16
N PRO A 63 2.02 -6.21 2.70
CA PRO A 63 1.54 -7.51 3.14
C PRO A 63 2.05 -7.89 4.55
N GLN A 64 1.31 -8.78 5.22
CA GLN A 64 1.54 -9.10 6.64
C GLN A 64 2.96 -9.60 6.94
N TYR A 65 3.58 -10.36 6.04
CA TYR A 65 4.94 -10.91 6.25
C TYR A 65 6.03 -9.83 6.24
N LEU A 66 5.74 -8.62 5.72
CA LEU A 66 6.66 -7.49 5.69
C LEU A 66 6.51 -6.52 6.87
N VAL A 67 5.51 -6.69 7.72
CA VAL A 67 5.21 -5.77 8.84
C VAL A 67 6.41 -5.53 9.76
N ASN A 68 7.34 -6.50 9.86
CA ASN A 68 8.57 -6.40 10.66
C ASN A 68 9.86 -6.26 9.83
N SER A 69 9.75 -6.03 8.52
CA SER A 69 10.92 -6.08 7.62
C SER A 69 11.77 -4.80 7.58
N GLY A 70 11.30 -3.73 8.23
CA GLY A 70 12.03 -2.47 8.28
C GLY A 70 11.15 -1.25 8.08
N MET A 71 11.79 -0.08 8.07
CA MET A 71 11.15 1.23 7.93
C MET A 71 11.79 2.00 6.78
N ILE A 72 10.97 2.74 6.04
CA ILE A 72 11.39 3.61 4.95
C ILE A 72 11.46 5.03 5.47
N PRO A 73 12.63 5.68 5.54
CA PRO A 73 12.70 7.09 5.86
C PRO A 73 11.89 7.93 4.86
N ILE A 74 11.02 8.79 5.34
CA ILE A 74 10.23 9.70 4.48
C ILE A 74 11.15 10.68 3.72
N SER A 75 12.34 10.95 4.24
CA SER A 75 13.38 11.73 3.56
C SER A 75 14.07 11.00 2.42
N SER A 76 13.85 9.70 2.23
CA SER A 76 14.46 8.93 1.14
C SER A 76 14.11 9.53 -0.23
N THR A 77 15.12 9.78 -1.05
CA THR A 77 14.94 10.25 -2.45
C THR A 77 14.74 9.10 -3.44
N GLU A 78 14.97 7.88 -3.00
CA GLU A 78 15.01 6.68 -3.83
C GLU A 78 13.76 5.79 -3.66
N ALA A 79 12.98 6.01 -2.59
CA ALA A 79 11.77 5.22 -2.34
C ALA A 79 10.54 5.85 -3.01
N PHE A 80 9.81 5.03 -3.77
CA PHE A 80 8.57 5.41 -4.46
C PHE A 80 7.52 5.90 -3.44
N SER A 81 7.28 5.12 -2.38
CA SER A 81 6.37 5.50 -1.29
C SER A 81 6.77 6.80 -0.59
N ALA A 82 8.06 7.03 -0.32
CA ALA A 82 8.52 8.27 0.29
C ALA A 82 8.29 9.48 -0.62
N SER A 83 8.45 9.33 -1.93
CA SER A 83 8.16 10.38 -2.91
C SER A 83 6.68 10.75 -2.93
N ILE A 84 5.78 9.76 -2.96
CA ILE A 84 4.33 9.96 -2.89
C ILE A 84 3.96 10.66 -1.59
N PHE A 85 4.48 10.20 -0.46
CA PHE A 85 4.16 10.76 0.86
C PHE A 85 4.58 12.23 0.97
N ARG A 86 5.81 12.57 0.52
CA ARG A 86 6.30 13.96 0.54
C ARG A 86 5.50 14.87 -0.36
N THR A 87 5.35 14.48 -1.64
CA THR A 87 4.74 15.34 -2.66
C THR A 87 3.22 15.39 -2.58
N GLY A 88 2.59 14.38 -2.01
CA GLY A 88 1.13 14.20 -2.03
C GLY A 88 0.58 13.80 -3.40
N ARG A 89 1.44 13.52 -4.38
CA ARG A 89 1.05 13.17 -5.75
C ARG A 89 1.16 11.68 -5.96
N GLY A 90 0.12 11.10 -6.55
CA GLY A 90 0.21 9.72 -7.02
C GLY A 90 1.26 9.58 -8.13
N LEU A 91 1.85 8.41 -8.22
CA LEU A 91 2.86 8.08 -9.22
C LEU A 91 2.44 6.84 -10.01
N LEU A 92 2.80 6.82 -11.28
CA LEU A 92 2.63 5.70 -12.19
C LEU A 92 3.96 5.43 -12.91
N GLU A 93 4.42 4.18 -12.86
CA GLU A 93 5.66 3.74 -13.52
C GLU A 93 5.47 2.34 -14.11
N ASN A 94 5.58 2.23 -15.42
CA ASN A 94 5.44 0.95 -16.13
C ASN A 94 6.80 0.32 -16.53
N ASN A 95 7.91 0.96 -16.15
CA ASN A 95 9.27 0.51 -16.42
C ASN A 95 10.17 0.63 -15.18
N VAL A 96 9.70 0.12 -14.05
CA VAL A 96 10.36 0.25 -12.73
C VAL A 96 11.85 -0.17 -12.79
N GLN A 97 12.17 -1.21 -13.56
CA GLN A 97 13.55 -1.72 -13.69
C GLN A 97 14.53 -0.74 -14.38
N LEU A 98 14.03 0.26 -15.10
CA LEU A 98 14.87 1.32 -15.68
C LEU A 98 15.31 2.36 -14.62
N HIS A 99 14.56 2.45 -13.53
CA HIS A 99 14.80 3.38 -12.43
C HIS A 99 15.50 2.67 -11.27
N LYS A 100 16.79 2.35 -11.43
CA LYS A 100 17.58 1.62 -10.42
C LYS A 100 17.52 2.20 -9.00
N HIS A 101 17.11 3.44 -8.86
CA HIS A 101 17.01 4.14 -7.57
C HIS A 101 15.65 3.92 -6.87
N LEU A 102 14.61 3.46 -7.58
CA LEU A 102 13.29 3.21 -6.99
C LEU A 102 13.15 1.78 -6.44
N SER A 103 14.14 0.92 -6.68
CA SER A 103 14.07 -0.52 -6.44
C SER A 103 14.60 -0.98 -5.07
N ILE A 104 15.01 -0.08 -4.17
CA ILE A 104 15.62 -0.47 -2.87
C ILE A 104 14.67 -1.31 -2.02
N PHE A 105 13.36 -1.12 -2.14
CA PHE A 105 12.36 -1.86 -1.35
C PHE A 105 11.79 -3.09 -2.05
N GLU A 106 12.12 -3.30 -3.34
CA GLU A 106 11.76 -4.50 -4.08
C GLU A 106 12.55 -5.75 -3.63
N ILE A 107 13.66 -5.56 -2.93
CA ILE A 107 14.61 -6.61 -2.55
C ILE A 107 14.26 -7.24 -1.19
N ILE A 108 13.14 -6.87 -0.57
CA ILE A 108 12.72 -7.57 0.64
C ILE A 108 12.27 -8.97 0.25
N ARG A 109 13.13 -9.94 0.54
CA ARG A 109 12.93 -11.35 0.20
C ARG A 109 11.78 -11.92 1.02
N THR A 110 10.86 -12.60 0.35
CA THR A 110 9.89 -13.44 1.01
C THR A 110 10.58 -14.70 1.56
N PRO A 111 10.01 -15.38 2.56
CA PRO A 111 10.57 -16.64 3.06
C PRO A 111 10.67 -17.75 2.01
N GLU A 112 9.99 -17.60 0.86
CA GLU A 112 9.85 -18.62 -0.18
C GLU A 112 10.79 -18.46 -1.38
N ASP A 113 11.80 -17.59 -1.32
CA ASP A 113 12.88 -17.39 -2.31
C ASP A 113 12.48 -17.19 -3.79
N ASN A 114 11.20 -17.04 -4.10
CA ASN A 114 10.69 -16.86 -5.46
C ASN A 114 10.16 -15.44 -5.73
N ILE A 115 10.92 -14.41 -5.32
CA ILE A 115 10.49 -13.04 -5.56
C ILE A 115 10.66 -12.70 -7.03
N LYS A 116 9.54 -12.58 -7.71
CA LYS A 116 9.52 -12.02 -9.05
C LYS A 116 9.79 -10.51 -8.96
N PRO A 117 10.64 -9.95 -9.82
CA PRO A 117 10.88 -8.50 -9.84
C PRO A 117 9.60 -7.72 -10.12
N VAL A 118 9.50 -6.52 -9.57
CA VAL A 118 8.45 -5.55 -9.92
C VAL A 118 8.79 -4.93 -11.28
N TRP A 119 7.84 -4.95 -12.20
CA TRP A 119 7.98 -4.34 -13.51
C TRP A 119 7.17 -3.06 -13.64
N LYS A 120 6.01 -3.02 -13.01
CA LYS A 120 5.05 -1.92 -13.12
C LYS A 120 4.50 -1.58 -11.75
N MET A 121 4.23 -0.30 -11.51
CA MET A 121 3.76 0.18 -10.22
C MET A 121 2.90 1.43 -10.36
N ILE A 122 1.85 1.51 -9.57
CA ILE A 122 1.14 2.75 -9.28
C ILE A 122 1.06 2.93 -7.77
N GLY A 123 0.98 4.18 -7.32
CA GLY A 123 0.82 4.43 -5.89
C GLY A 123 0.08 5.73 -5.62
N ALA A 124 -0.60 5.79 -4.49
CA ALA A 124 -1.37 6.94 -4.06
C ALA A 124 -1.20 7.23 -2.57
N LEU A 125 -1.33 8.51 -2.21
CA LEU A 125 -1.31 8.97 -0.82
C LEU A 125 -2.55 8.49 -0.07
N ILE A 126 -2.37 8.03 1.15
CA ILE A 126 -3.45 7.81 2.12
C ILE A 126 -3.49 9.02 3.04
N ALA A 127 -4.55 9.83 2.97
CA ALA A 127 -4.71 11.02 3.78
C ALA A 127 -6.17 11.22 4.18
N VAL A 128 -6.39 11.86 5.31
CA VAL A 128 -7.69 12.32 5.78
C VAL A 128 -7.57 13.82 6.00
N GLU A 129 -8.23 14.61 5.14
CA GLU A 129 -8.03 16.06 5.08
C GLU A 129 -6.54 16.36 4.82
N ASP A 130 -5.90 17.17 5.65
CA ASP A 130 -4.48 17.51 5.53
C ASP A 130 -3.54 16.52 6.25
N ASP A 131 -4.09 15.54 6.97
CA ASP A 131 -3.29 14.55 7.71
C ASP A 131 -2.89 13.38 6.79
N LYS A 132 -1.63 13.38 6.36
CA LYS A 132 -1.04 12.28 5.60
C LYS A 132 -0.76 11.12 6.55
N ILE A 133 -1.41 9.97 6.34
CA ILE A 133 -1.28 8.80 7.22
C ILE A 133 -0.52 7.64 6.59
N GLY A 134 -0.32 7.64 5.27
CA GLY A 134 0.39 6.55 4.62
C GLY A 134 0.41 6.63 3.10
N VAL A 135 0.79 5.52 2.48
CA VAL A 135 0.83 5.31 1.03
C VAL A 135 0.33 3.92 0.70
N ILE A 136 -0.41 3.78 -0.38
CA ILE A 136 -0.72 2.50 -1.00
C ILE A 136 0.04 2.39 -2.31
N GLU A 137 0.62 1.22 -2.56
CA GLU A 137 1.26 0.86 -3.82
C GLU A 137 0.64 -0.43 -4.37
N ILE A 138 0.44 -0.45 -5.67
CA ILE A 138 0.00 -1.62 -6.43
C ILE A 138 1.07 -1.90 -7.46
N SER A 139 1.56 -3.13 -7.48
CA SER A 139 2.62 -3.55 -8.39
C SER A 139 2.18 -4.71 -9.27
N ARG A 140 2.92 -4.95 -10.35
CA ARG A 140 2.86 -6.16 -11.16
C ARG A 140 4.22 -6.82 -11.17
N ARG A 141 4.25 -8.06 -10.71
CA ARG A 141 5.47 -8.87 -10.55
C ARG A 141 5.47 -10.05 -11.52
N ALA A 142 6.58 -10.25 -12.20
CA ALA A 142 6.71 -11.37 -13.13
C ALA A 142 8.19 -11.76 -13.32
N VAL A 143 8.44 -12.91 -13.94
CA VAL A 143 9.79 -13.32 -14.31
C VAL A 143 10.37 -12.41 -15.41
N SER A 144 9.50 -11.96 -16.34
CA SER A 144 9.87 -11.01 -17.39
C SER A 144 8.85 -9.87 -17.49
N GLN A 145 9.24 -8.78 -18.15
CA GLN A 145 8.34 -7.64 -18.37
C GLN A 145 7.11 -8.02 -19.21
N SER A 146 7.27 -8.89 -20.19
CA SER A 146 6.15 -9.37 -21.02
C SER A 146 5.10 -10.16 -20.24
N ASP A 147 5.51 -10.80 -19.14
CA ASP A 147 4.64 -11.61 -18.31
C ASP A 147 3.96 -10.78 -17.19
N ALA A 148 4.37 -9.53 -17.02
CA ALA A 148 3.84 -8.63 -15.98
C ALA A 148 2.43 -8.08 -16.28
N GLY A 149 1.76 -8.60 -17.32
CA GLY A 149 0.43 -8.16 -17.69
C GLY A 149 0.40 -6.76 -18.33
N GLU A 150 -0.78 -6.16 -18.40
CA GLU A 150 -0.99 -4.87 -19.05
C GLU A 150 -0.37 -3.71 -18.24
N ASP A 151 -0.05 -2.62 -18.94
CA ASP A 151 0.43 -1.39 -18.31
C ASP A 151 -0.67 -0.76 -17.44
N PHE A 152 -0.26 -0.18 -16.32
CA PHE A 152 -1.15 0.70 -15.58
C PHE A 152 -1.40 1.98 -16.37
N THR A 153 -2.62 2.51 -16.25
CA THR A 153 -3.08 3.71 -16.93
C THR A 153 -3.33 4.86 -15.93
N GLU A 154 -3.47 6.07 -16.45
CA GLU A 154 -3.95 7.20 -15.65
C GLU A 154 -5.35 6.98 -15.05
N THR A 155 -6.17 6.16 -15.71
CA THR A 155 -7.49 5.75 -15.18
C THR A 155 -7.34 4.86 -13.96
N ASP A 156 -6.38 3.93 -13.97
CA ASP A 156 -6.06 3.07 -12.83
C ASP A 156 -5.54 3.89 -11.65
N LEU A 157 -4.63 4.83 -11.90
CA LEU A 157 -4.12 5.72 -10.86
C LEU A 157 -5.25 6.59 -10.25
N LYS A 158 -6.14 7.12 -11.08
CA LYS A 158 -7.32 7.88 -10.60
C LYS A 158 -8.28 7.01 -9.80
N PHE A 159 -8.52 5.78 -10.24
CA PHE A 159 -9.34 4.83 -9.49
C PHE A 159 -8.72 4.54 -8.12
N LEU A 160 -7.42 4.23 -8.07
CA LEU A 160 -6.68 4.01 -6.82
C LEU A 160 -6.78 5.22 -5.88
N ALA A 161 -6.47 6.42 -6.38
CA ALA A 161 -6.48 7.65 -5.58
C ALA A 161 -7.89 7.98 -5.04
N ASN A 162 -8.92 7.87 -5.89
CA ASN A 162 -10.29 8.17 -5.50
C ASN A 162 -10.86 7.18 -4.49
N THR A 163 -10.54 5.89 -4.64
CA THR A 163 -11.05 4.86 -3.73
C THR A 163 -10.31 4.92 -2.40
N ILE A 164 -8.96 5.04 -2.40
CA ILE A 164 -8.20 5.09 -1.13
C ILE A 164 -8.54 6.33 -0.30
N THR A 165 -8.87 7.47 -0.93
CA THR A 165 -9.34 8.66 -0.21
C THR A 165 -10.62 8.37 0.58
N LYS A 166 -11.54 7.56 0.04
CA LYS A 166 -12.77 7.16 0.74
C LYS A 166 -12.53 6.12 1.83
N LEU A 167 -11.46 5.33 1.72
CA LEU A 167 -11.09 4.28 2.67
C LEU A 167 -10.19 4.79 3.80
N ALA A 168 -9.45 5.87 3.58
CA ALA A 168 -8.51 6.45 4.54
C ALA A 168 -9.11 6.76 5.93
N PRO A 169 -10.34 7.26 6.07
CA PRO A 169 -10.95 7.48 7.39
C PRO A 169 -11.08 6.21 8.23
N PHE A 170 -11.33 5.05 7.61
CA PHE A 170 -11.41 3.77 8.31
C PHE A 170 -10.04 3.31 8.80
N ILE A 171 -9.00 3.46 7.97
CA ILE A 171 -7.62 3.19 8.38
C ILE A 171 -7.24 4.08 9.56
N LYS A 172 -7.47 5.41 9.45
CA LYS A 172 -7.15 6.38 10.51
C LYS A 172 -7.82 6.03 11.84
N LYS A 173 -9.05 5.55 11.81
CA LYS A 173 -9.84 5.22 13.01
C LYS A 173 -9.27 4.04 13.81
N VAL A 174 -8.59 3.12 13.15
CA VAL A 174 -8.01 1.90 13.77
C VAL A 174 -6.49 1.93 13.81
N LEU A 175 -5.84 2.96 13.27
CA LEU A 175 -4.40 3.09 13.22
C LEU A 175 -3.81 3.08 14.64
N PRO A 176 -2.91 2.14 14.98
CA PRO A 176 -2.22 2.12 16.26
C PRO A 176 -1.35 3.38 16.43
N ARG A 177 -1.25 3.87 17.68
CA ARG A 177 -0.32 4.97 18.00
C ARG A 177 1.12 4.54 17.74
N ASN A 178 1.93 5.45 17.22
CA ASN A 178 3.35 5.20 16.90
C ASN A 178 3.56 3.93 16.08
N PHE A 179 2.74 3.73 15.03
CA PHE A 179 2.86 2.56 14.17
C PHE A 179 4.25 2.50 13.53
N VAL A 180 5.01 1.48 13.87
CA VAL A 180 6.36 1.19 13.34
C VAL A 180 6.45 -0.24 12.78
N GLY A 181 5.37 -0.75 12.23
CA GLY A 181 5.31 -2.10 11.71
C GLY A 181 5.07 -3.18 12.78
N ARG A 182 4.87 -2.81 14.05
CA ARG A 182 4.50 -3.75 15.12
C ARG A 182 3.19 -3.30 15.74
N VAL A 183 2.24 -4.24 15.83
CA VAL A 183 1.10 -4.13 16.75
C VAL A 183 1.59 -4.81 18.02
N THR A 184 1.90 -4.02 19.05
CA THR A 184 2.32 -4.52 20.37
C THR A 184 1.10 -4.96 21.17
#